data_2b97822553b7eb61d39b2bb4a6f2faae
#
_entry.id   2b97822553b7eb61d39b2bb4a6f2faae
#
_cell.length_a   1.000
_cell.length_b   1.000
_cell.length_c   1.000
_cell.angle_alpha   90.00
_cell.angle_beta   90.00
_cell.angle_gamma   90.00
#
_symmetry.space_group_name_H-M   'P 1'
#
loop_
_entity.id
_entity.type
_entity.pdbx_description
1 polymer ?
#
loop_
_entity_poly.entity_id
_entity_poly.type
_entity_poly.pdbx_seq_one_letter_code
_entity_poly.pdbx_strand_id
1 'polypeptide(L)'
;MMRNIRRAADRAGTGRSRPILILVRVLDSVEACRAQGIDLERWCAESLVDLVAGGSEIRLNQPDYLGRLARKYPNVKFYMVQTEAQMSGQHPVLLRNRSVLNFRGQAAAAYEGGVHGVYSFNEYFPHLGSSKYLGEIH
;
A
#
# COMPACT_ATOMS: atom_id res chain seq x y z
N MET A 1 5.97 3.34 20.54
CA MET A 1 4.86 2.41 20.19
C MET A 1 5.35 1.30 19.23
N MET A 2 5.81 1.55 18.01
CA MET A 2 6.19 0.51 17.03
C MET A 2 7.22 -0.51 17.53
N ARG A 3 8.26 -0.10 18.23
CA ARG A 3 9.24 -1.03 18.83
C ARG A 3 8.59 -2.04 19.80
N ASN A 4 7.52 -1.65 20.52
CA ASN A 4 6.82 -2.56 21.41
C ASN A 4 5.99 -3.59 20.62
N ILE A 5 5.36 -3.15 19.52
CA ILE A 5 4.62 -4.03 18.59
C ILE A 5 5.60 -5.04 17.98
N ARG A 6 6.75 -4.59 17.46
CA ARG A 6 7.78 -5.48 16.90
C ARG A 6 8.23 -6.54 17.92
N ARG A 7 8.59 -6.12 19.13
CA ARG A 7 8.99 -7.05 20.20
C ARG A 7 7.89 -8.07 20.55
N ALA A 8 6.63 -7.66 20.53
CA ALA A 8 5.51 -8.58 20.77
C ALA A 8 5.35 -9.59 19.64
N ALA A 9 5.45 -9.13 18.38
CA ALA A 9 5.39 -9.98 17.19
C ALA A 9 6.54 -11.01 17.18
N ASP A 10 7.76 -10.58 17.50
CA ASP A 10 8.95 -11.44 17.54
C ASP A 10 8.80 -12.54 18.60
N ARG A 11 8.38 -12.18 19.83
CA ARG A 11 8.12 -13.16 20.88
C ARG A 11 7.05 -14.18 20.49
N ALA A 12 5.94 -13.72 19.92
CA ALA A 12 4.88 -14.61 19.47
C ALA A 12 5.31 -15.47 18.26
N GLY A 13 6.13 -14.93 17.38
CA GLY A 13 6.72 -15.66 16.25
C GLY A 13 7.63 -16.79 16.70
N THR A 14 8.50 -16.54 17.68
CA THR A 14 9.39 -17.55 18.27
C THR A 14 8.58 -18.71 18.83
N GLY A 15 7.53 -18.46 19.61
CA GLY A 15 6.68 -19.50 20.18
C GLY A 15 5.91 -20.33 19.14
N ARG A 16 5.81 -19.88 17.89
CA ARG A 16 5.11 -20.55 16.78
C ARG A 16 6.05 -21.13 15.72
N SER A 17 7.35 -21.00 15.91
CA SER A 17 8.38 -21.37 14.92
C SER A 17 8.19 -20.73 13.54
N ARG A 18 7.52 -19.57 13.48
CA ARG A 18 7.35 -18.78 12.25
C ARG A 18 7.19 -17.29 12.58
N PRO A 19 7.77 -16.39 11.78
CA PRO A 19 7.67 -14.95 12.04
C PRO A 19 6.22 -14.47 11.94
N ILE A 20 5.89 -13.43 12.71
CA ILE A 20 4.69 -12.63 12.52
C ILE A 20 5.09 -11.36 11.79
N LEU A 21 4.60 -11.21 10.57
CA LEU A 21 4.86 -10.03 9.75
C LEU A 21 3.99 -8.87 10.19
N ILE A 22 4.58 -7.67 10.21
CA ILE A 22 3.88 -6.42 10.51
C ILE A 22 3.63 -5.67 9.22
N LEU A 23 2.36 -5.58 8.80
CA LEU A 23 1.92 -4.71 7.74
C LEU A 23 1.39 -3.41 8.32
N VAL A 24 1.81 -2.29 7.77
CA VAL A 24 1.26 -0.97 8.10
C VAL A 24 0.65 -0.32 6.88
N ARG A 25 -0.53 0.30 7.07
CA ARG A 25 -1.13 1.15 6.06
C ARG A 25 -0.81 2.60 6.40
N VAL A 26 -0.25 3.33 5.43
CA VAL A 26 0.21 4.70 5.59
C VAL A 26 -0.20 5.58 4.40
N LEU A 27 0.01 6.88 4.50
CA LEU A 27 -0.21 7.80 3.39
C LEU A 27 0.94 7.74 2.37
N ASP A 28 0.71 8.30 1.20
CA ASP A 28 1.60 8.22 0.03
C ASP A 28 2.68 9.32 -0.04
N SER A 29 2.87 10.08 1.03
CA SER A 29 3.93 11.08 1.09
C SER A 29 4.54 11.21 2.50
N VAL A 30 5.79 11.70 2.53
CA VAL A 30 6.53 11.97 3.79
C VAL A 30 5.77 12.98 4.63
N GLU A 31 5.32 14.06 4.01
CA GLU A 31 4.65 15.18 4.67
C GLU A 31 3.33 14.71 5.32
N ALA A 32 2.54 13.95 4.57
CA ALA A 32 1.28 13.42 5.06
C ALA A 32 1.48 12.41 6.20
N CYS A 33 2.48 11.54 6.09
CA CYS A 33 2.85 10.62 7.17
C CYS A 33 3.30 11.38 8.42
N ARG A 34 4.17 12.38 8.27
CA ARG A 34 4.67 13.18 9.40
C ARG A 34 3.57 13.99 10.07
N ALA A 35 2.64 14.55 9.30
CA ALA A 35 1.47 15.26 9.84
C ALA A 35 0.62 14.39 10.77
N GLN A 36 0.65 13.05 10.58
CA GLN A 36 0.00 12.06 11.43
C GLN A 36 0.93 11.47 12.50
N GLY A 37 2.14 12.00 12.67
CA GLY A 37 3.12 11.49 13.63
C GLY A 37 3.76 10.16 13.20
N ILE A 38 3.71 9.81 11.90
CA ILE A 38 4.29 8.59 11.33
C ILE A 38 5.68 8.90 10.78
N ASP A 39 6.70 8.31 11.36
CA ASP A 39 8.08 8.32 10.85
C ASP A 39 8.38 7.00 10.13
N LEU A 40 7.86 6.88 8.91
CA LEU A 40 7.94 5.64 8.13
C LEU A 40 9.39 5.27 7.80
N GLU A 41 10.23 6.24 7.45
CA GLU A 41 11.64 5.97 7.14
C GLU A 41 12.37 5.34 8.33
N ARG A 42 12.12 5.86 9.51
CA ARG A 42 12.68 5.30 10.75
C ARG A 42 12.17 3.89 11.02
N TRP A 43 10.89 3.65 10.79
CA TRP A 43 10.32 2.30 10.97
C TRP A 43 10.95 1.27 10.03
N CYS A 44 11.21 1.67 8.79
CA CYS A 44 11.91 0.83 7.82
C CYS A 44 13.39 0.63 8.21
N ALA A 45 14.10 1.70 8.58
CA ALA A 45 15.51 1.66 8.95
C ALA A 45 15.76 0.80 10.20
N GLU A 46 14.83 0.82 11.16
CA GLU A 46 14.90 0.00 12.38
C GLU A 46 14.26 -1.39 12.22
N SER A 47 13.84 -1.78 10.99
CA SER A 47 13.16 -3.06 10.70
C SER A 47 11.94 -3.32 11.59
N LEU A 48 11.18 -2.26 11.90
CA LEU A 48 9.99 -2.35 12.74
C LEU A 48 8.75 -2.81 11.96
N VAL A 49 8.82 -2.78 10.62
CA VAL A 49 7.75 -3.16 9.70
C VAL A 49 8.31 -4.07 8.61
N ASP A 50 7.51 -5.01 8.13
CA ASP A 50 7.87 -5.95 7.08
C ASP A 50 7.21 -5.57 5.75
N LEU A 51 5.97 -5.05 5.83
CA LEU A 51 5.17 -4.66 4.68
C LEU A 51 4.58 -3.26 4.89
N VAL A 52 4.56 -2.48 3.84
CA VAL A 52 3.97 -1.13 3.82
C VAL A 52 2.96 -1.04 2.69
N ALA A 53 1.72 -0.75 3.01
CA ALA A 53 0.68 -0.39 2.05
C ALA A 53 0.50 1.14 2.11
N GLY A 54 0.98 1.85 1.09
CA GLY A 54 0.95 3.31 1.06
C GLY A 54 -0.01 3.86 0.02
N GLY A 55 -0.80 4.84 0.39
CA GLY A 55 -1.71 5.51 -0.53
C GLY A 55 -2.81 6.32 0.14
N SER A 56 -3.40 7.20 -0.66
CA SER A 56 -4.59 7.97 -0.31
C SER A 56 -5.86 7.17 -0.60
N GLU A 57 -6.96 7.49 0.09
CA GLU A 57 -8.28 6.93 -0.22
C GLU A 57 -9.04 7.75 -1.25
N ILE A 58 -8.71 9.03 -1.39
CA ILE A 58 -9.54 10.00 -2.12
C ILE A 58 -8.86 10.65 -3.32
N ARG A 59 -7.58 10.41 -3.53
CA ARG A 59 -6.81 10.93 -4.66
C ARG A 59 -5.93 9.86 -5.26
N LEU A 60 -5.59 10.00 -6.53
CA LEU A 60 -4.64 9.12 -7.20
C LEU A 60 -3.27 9.18 -6.49
N ASN A 61 -2.68 8.03 -6.28
CA ASN A 61 -1.40 7.90 -5.62
C ASN A 61 -0.24 8.32 -6.54
N GLN A 62 0.85 8.77 -5.91
CA GLN A 62 2.12 9.01 -6.58
C GLN A 62 3.10 7.89 -6.21
N PRO A 63 3.48 7.02 -7.14
CA PRO A 63 4.29 5.84 -6.83
C PRO A 63 5.73 6.18 -6.43
N ASP A 64 6.26 7.32 -6.84
CA ASP A 64 7.68 7.69 -6.70
C ASP A 64 8.19 7.65 -5.26
N TYR A 65 7.37 8.06 -4.30
CA TYR A 65 7.78 8.07 -2.89
C TYR A 65 8.00 6.64 -2.37
N LEU A 66 7.02 5.77 -2.56
CA LEU A 66 7.10 4.39 -2.10
C LEU A 66 8.18 3.60 -2.87
N GLY A 67 8.34 3.85 -4.16
CA GLY A 67 9.37 3.24 -4.97
C GLY A 67 10.78 3.65 -4.52
N ARG A 68 10.99 4.93 -4.13
CA ARG A 68 12.27 5.33 -3.53
C ARG A 68 12.54 4.60 -2.21
N LEU A 69 11.53 4.43 -1.36
CA LEU A 69 11.66 3.67 -0.12
C LEU A 69 11.93 2.20 -0.38
N ALA A 70 11.28 1.60 -1.38
CA ALA A 70 11.50 0.20 -1.76
C ALA A 70 12.96 -0.05 -2.17
N ARG A 71 13.54 0.86 -2.93
CA ARG A 71 14.97 0.79 -3.30
C ARG A 71 15.91 1.01 -2.11
N LYS A 72 15.54 1.91 -1.19
CA LYS A 72 16.34 2.24 0.00
C LYS A 72 16.30 1.14 1.07
N TYR A 73 15.17 0.45 1.20
CA TYR A 73 14.93 -0.56 2.24
C TYR A 73 14.49 -1.91 1.62
N PRO A 74 15.40 -2.67 1.02
CA PRO A 74 15.06 -3.88 0.25
C PRO A 74 14.42 -5.00 1.09
N ASN A 75 14.61 -4.97 2.40
CA ASN A 75 14.02 -5.93 3.33
C ASN A 75 12.53 -5.66 3.63
N VAL A 76 12.02 -4.48 3.26
CA VAL A 76 10.62 -4.10 3.44
C VAL A 76 9.89 -4.18 2.09
N LYS A 77 8.70 -4.76 2.07
CA LYS A 77 7.89 -4.84 0.85
C LYS A 77 6.88 -3.71 0.82
N PHE A 78 6.86 -2.98 -0.29
CA PHE A 78 6.00 -1.81 -0.49
C PHE A 78 4.91 -2.11 -1.51
N TYR A 79 3.68 -1.75 -1.17
CA TYR A 79 2.49 -1.92 -2.00
C TYR A 79 1.78 -0.58 -2.16
N MET A 80 1.31 -0.31 -3.37
CA MET A 80 0.47 0.85 -3.65
C MET A 80 -0.99 0.52 -3.32
N VAL A 81 -1.63 1.34 -2.48
CA VAL A 81 -3.06 1.20 -2.20
C VAL A 81 -3.87 1.58 -3.43
N GLN A 82 -4.79 0.72 -3.81
CA GLN A 82 -5.82 0.98 -4.83
C GLN A 82 -7.19 0.86 -4.20
N THR A 83 -8.09 1.77 -4.54
CA THR A 83 -9.47 1.75 -4.09
C THR A 83 -10.37 2.41 -5.12
N GLU A 84 -11.61 1.95 -5.24
CA GLU A 84 -12.62 2.59 -6.07
C GLU A 84 -12.89 4.04 -5.66
N ALA A 85 -12.74 4.39 -4.38
CA ALA A 85 -12.95 5.73 -3.87
C ALA A 85 -12.01 6.78 -4.50
N GLN A 86 -10.80 6.39 -4.91
CA GLN A 86 -9.86 7.27 -5.63
C GLN A 86 -10.39 7.67 -7.01
N MET A 87 -11.33 6.91 -7.54
CA MET A 87 -11.89 7.05 -8.88
C MET A 87 -13.35 7.49 -8.88
N SER A 88 -13.96 7.57 -7.70
CA SER A 88 -15.39 7.87 -7.52
C SER A 88 -15.66 9.33 -7.15
N GLY A 89 -15.16 10.27 -7.94
CA GLY A 89 -15.64 11.66 -7.82
C GLY A 89 -17.12 11.77 -8.19
N GLN A 90 -17.82 12.78 -7.65
CA GLN A 90 -19.23 13.05 -7.98
C GLN A 90 -19.45 13.48 -9.45
N HIS A 91 -18.39 13.67 -10.21
CA HIS A 91 -18.47 14.08 -11.60
C HIS A 91 -18.71 12.87 -12.53
N PRO A 92 -19.65 12.94 -13.51
CA PRO A 92 -19.95 11.83 -14.42
C PRO A 92 -18.76 11.28 -15.18
N VAL A 93 -17.73 12.09 -15.46
CA VAL A 93 -16.47 11.68 -16.08
C VAL A 93 -15.67 10.76 -15.15
N LEU A 94 -15.73 10.99 -13.83
CA LEU A 94 -15.02 10.18 -12.84
C LEU A 94 -15.70 8.82 -12.61
N LEU A 95 -17.02 8.72 -12.84
CA LEU A 95 -17.71 7.42 -12.84
C LEU A 95 -17.26 6.51 -13.99
N ARG A 96 -16.81 7.09 -15.12
CA ARG A 96 -16.17 6.33 -16.22
C ARG A 96 -14.80 5.78 -15.85
N ASN A 97 -14.19 6.33 -14.84
CA ASN A 97 -12.84 5.94 -14.39
C ASN A 97 -12.81 4.65 -13.57
N ARG A 98 -13.96 4.09 -13.18
CA ARG A 98 -14.08 2.76 -12.54
C ARG A 98 -13.87 1.60 -13.52
N SER A 99 -13.11 1.79 -14.58
CA SER A 99 -12.85 0.75 -15.55
C SER A 99 -11.66 -0.13 -15.11
N VAL A 100 -11.69 -1.39 -15.53
CA VAL A 100 -10.55 -2.31 -15.38
C VAL A 100 -9.26 -1.70 -15.93
N LEU A 101 -9.36 -0.91 -17.02
CA LEU A 101 -8.21 -0.23 -17.62
C LEU A 101 -7.55 0.78 -16.68
N ASN A 102 -8.33 1.46 -15.85
CA ASN A 102 -7.79 2.40 -14.87
C ASN A 102 -7.03 1.68 -13.75
N PHE A 103 -7.58 0.58 -13.24
CA PHE A 103 -6.89 -0.24 -12.25
C PHE A 103 -5.58 -0.80 -12.83
N ARG A 104 -5.61 -1.30 -14.06
CA ARG A 104 -4.42 -1.78 -14.77
C ARG A 104 -3.38 -0.67 -14.97
N GLY A 105 -3.81 0.52 -15.39
CA GLY A 105 -2.93 1.67 -15.55
C GLY A 105 -2.25 2.10 -14.25
N GLN A 106 -3.01 2.13 -13.15
CA GLN A 106 -2.46 2.43 -11.82
C GLN A 106 -1.49 1.34 -11.34
N ALA A 107 -1.81 0.07 -11.58
CA ALA A 107 -0.91 -1.02 -11.22
C ALA A 107 0.38 -0.95 -12.03
N ALA A 108 0.30 -0.74 -13.35
CA ALA A 108 1.46 -0.57 -14.20
C ALA A 108 2.35 0.59 -13.73
N ALA A 109 1.76 1.75 -13.45
CA ALA A 109 2.48 2.90 -12.91
C ALA A 109 3.12 2.61 -11.53
N ALA A 110 2.45 1.84 -10.68
CA ALA A 110 2.98 1.44 -9.38
C ALA A 110 4.22 0.54 -9.55
N TYR A 111 4.14 -0.48 -10.39
CA TYR A 111 5.28 -1.36 -10.68
C TYR A 111 6.44 -0.60 -11.33
N GLU A 112 6.15 0.26 -12.31
CA GLU A 112 7.17 1.11 -12.94
C GLU A 112 7.82 2.06 -11.93
N GLY A 113 7.05 2.59 -10.98
CA GLY A 113 7.55 3.37 -9.86
C GLY A 113 8.46 2.58 -8.91
N GLY A 114 8.48 1.25 -8.99
CA GLY A 114 9.37 0.36 -8.24
C GLY A 114 8.79 -0.18 -6.94
N VAL A 115 7.46 -0.19 -6.77
CA VAL A 115 6.83 -0.90 -5.66
C VAL A 115 6.67 -2.39 -5.99
N HIS A 116 6.47 -3.21 -4.96
CA HIS A 116 6.43 -4.67 -5.09
C HIS A 116 5.06 -5.21 -5.52
N GLY A 117 4.02 -4.37 -5.48
CA GLY A 117 2.68 -4.79 -5.84
C GLY A 117 1.62 -3.75 -5.50
N VAL A 118 0.38 -4.15 -5.65
CA VAL A 118 -0.81 -3.36 -5.29
C VAL A 118 -1.53 -3.97 -4.10
N TYR A 119 -2.14 -3.10 -3.29
CA TYR A 119 -2.96 -3.45 -2.14
C TYR A 119 -4.37 -2.95 -2.38
N SER A 120 -5.32 -3.86 -2.62
CA SER A 120 -6.73 -3.52 -2.79
C SER A 120 -7.35 -3.16 -1.44
N PHE A 121 -8.00 -2.01 -1.37
CA PHE A 121 -8.60 -1.50 -0.14
C PHE A 121 -10.06 -1.09 -0.38
N ASN A 122 -10.95 -1.54 0.52
CA ASN A 122 -12.39 -1.24 0.48
C ASN A 122 -13.08 -1.61 -0.84
N GLU A 123 -12.68 -2.73 -1.44
CA GLU A 123 -13.31 -3.28 -2.64
C GLU A 123 -14.52 -4.13 -2.25
N TYR A 124 -15.68 -3.47 -2.03
CA TYR A 124 -16.91 -4.15 -1.58
C TYR A 124 -17.80 -4.62 -2.74
N PHE A 125 -17.48 -4.25 -3.98
CA PHE A 125 -18.33 -4.50 -5.13
C PHE A 125 -17.60 -5.30 -6.23
N PRO A 126 -17.37 -6.61 -6.04
CA PRO A 126 -16.63 -7.44 -7.00
C PRO A 126 -17.28 -7.50 -8.39
N HIS A 127 -18.57 -7.16 -8.51
CA HIS A 127 -19.29 -7.12 -9.77
C HIS A 127 -18.98 -5.89 -10.66
N LEU A 128 -18.30 -4.89 -10.13
CA LEU A 128 -17.88 -3.70 -10.91
C LEU A 128 -16.54 -3.87 -11.65
N GLY A 129 -15.98 -5.08 -11.66
CA GLY A 129 -14.83 -5.44 -12.48
C GLY A 129 -13.49 -5.56 -11.73
N SER A 130 -13.41 -5.12 -10.48
CA SER A 130 -12.19 -5.23 -9.67
C SER A 130 -11.73 -6.67 -9.45
N SER A 131 -12.66 -7.62 -9.29
CA SER A 131 -12.34 -9.03 -9.08
C SER A 131 -11.69 -9.70 -10.31
N LYS A 132 -12.07 -9.30 -11.53
CA LYS A 132 -11.43 -9.79 -12.76
C LYS A 132 -10.00 -9.28 -12.89
N TYR A 133 -9.80 -8.04 -12.49
CA TYR A 133 -8.50 -7.39 -12.50
C TYR A 133 -7.50 -8.01 -11.51
N LEU A 134 -7.94 -8.32 -10.29
CA LEU A 134 -7.07 -8.92 -9.27
C LEU A 134 -6.57 -10.32 -9.66
N GLY A 135 -7.33 -11.05 -10.48
CA GLY A 135 -6.93 -12.34 -11.04
C GLY A 135 -5.90 -12.26 -12.16
N GLU A 136 -5.61 -11.07 -12.69
CA GLU A 136 -4.69 -10.85 -13.82
C GLU A 136 -3.33 -10.27 -13.41
N ILE A 137 -3.19 -9.86 -12.13
CA ILE A 137 -1.92 -9.33 -11.57
C ILE A 137 -1.13 -10.49 -10.95
N HIS A 138 -0.42 -11.20 -11.78
CA HIS A 138 0.55 -12.22 -11.37
C HIS A 138 1.92 -11.94 -11.97
#